data_3e8ce79609a24722482e6b60e1923dca
#
_entry.id   3e8ce79609a24722482e6b60e1923dca
#
_cell.length_a   1.000
_cell.length_b   1.000
_cell.length_c   1.000
_cell.angle_alpha   90.00
_cell.angle_beta   90.00
_cell.angle_gamma   90.00
#
_symmetry.space_group_name_H-M   'P 1'
#
loop_
_entity.id
_entity.type
_entity.pdbx_description
1 polymer ?
#
loop_
_entity_poly.entity_id
_entity_poly.type
_entity_poly.pdbx_seq_one_letter_code
_entity_poly.pdbx_strand_id
1 'polypeptide(L)'
;MTVKYTIPAFKEVLPYIPEDCIISDISSVKTNLREFYEQAGHPYVSTHPMFGPTFANLNQLSEENAIIISEGDYMGRIFFKDLYQKLGLNIYEYTFEEHDKTVAYSLSIPFVSTFVFAAVMKHQDAPGTTFKRHMRIAKGVLSEDDYLLQEILFNPYTHDQVSQIRTELKELLDIIDHKDAARMKAYLTKIRNHVRE
;
A
#
# COMPACT_ATOMS: atom_id res chain seq x y z
N MET A 1 -14.48 -5.16 7.96
CA MET A 1 -13.91 -4.81 9.30
C MET A 1 -12.69 -3.95 9.04
N THR A 2 -12.51 -2.84 9.75
CA THR A 2 -11.35 -1.96 9.55
C THR A 2 -10.10 -2.59 10.19
N VAL A 3 -8.91 -2.25 9.69
CA VAL A 3 -7.60 -2.73 10.18
C VAL A 3 -7.49 -2.65 11.70
N LYS A 4 -7.95 -1.56 12.31
CA LYS A 4 -7.98 -1.30 13.75
C LYS A 4 -8.60 -2.43 14.58
N TYR A 5 -9.61 -3.10 14.06
CA TYR A 5 -10.39 -4.10 14.80
C TYR A 5 -10.01 -5.55 14.44
N THR A 6 -9.00 -5.79 13.59
CA THR A 6 -8.61 -7.13 13.16
C THR A 6 -8.17 -7.99 14.35
N ILE A 7 -7.15 -7.56 15.09
CA ILE A 7 -6.66 -8.29 16.26
C ILE A 7 -7.71 -8.37 17.40
N PRO A 8 -8.40 -7.27 17.77
CA PRO A 8 -9.51 -7.36 18.74
C PRO A 8 -10.58 -8.38 18.38
N ALA A 9 -11.02 -8.44 17.12
CA ALA A 9 -12.02 -9.41 16.68
C ALA A 9 -11.51 -10.84 16.73
N PHE A 10 -10.26 -11.10 16.35
CA PHE A 10 -9.67 -12.42 16.54
C PHE A 10 -9.67 -12.83 18.02
N LYS A 11 -9.21 -11.95 18.93
CA LYS A 11 -9.21 -12.24 20.38
C LYS A 11 -10.60 -12.56 20.93
N GLU A 12 -11.64 -11.95 20.37
CA GLU A 12 -13.02 -12.23 20.77
C GLU A 12 -13.50 -13.58 20.25
N VAL A 13 -13.12 -13.99 19.04
CA VAL A 13 -13.61 -15.19 18.36
C VAL A 13 -12.82 -16.46 18.74
N LEU A 14 -11.50 -16.34 18.96
CA LEU A 14 -10.63 -17.50 19.24
C LEU A 14 -11.14 -18.46 20.32
N PRO A 15 -11.74 -18.02 21.45
CA PRO A 15 -12.24 -18.93 22.48
C PRO A 15 -13.40 -19.83 22.02
N TYR A 16 -14.01 -19.54 20.87
CA TYR A 16 -15.22 -20.21 20.39
C TYR A 16 -15.00 -21.07 19.14
N ILE A 17 -13.79 -21.10 18.59
CA ILE A 17 -13.47 -21.88 17.39
C ILE A 17 -12.56 -23.06 17.72
N PRO A 18 -12.61 -24.17 16.95
CA PRO A 18 -11.72 -25.33 17.13
C PRO A 18 -10.23 -24.92 17.01
N GLU A 19 -9.37 -25.61 17.76
CA GLU A 19 -7.91 -25.30 17.76
C GLU A 19 -7.24 -25.53 16.40
N ASP A 20 -7.79 -26.42 15.58
CA ASP A 20 -7.33 -26.69 14.20
C ASP A 20 -7.94 -25.75 13.14
N CYS A 21 -8.80 -24.83 13.55
CA CYS A 21 -9.38 -23.85 12.64
C CYS A 21 -8.31 -22.88 12.12
N ILE A 22 -8.18 -22.80 10.80
CA ILE A 22 -7.28 -21.83 10.15
C ILE A 22 -7.92 -20.45 10.21
N ILE A 23 -7.29 -19.53 10.93
CA ILE A 23 -7.72 -18.13 10.97
C ILE A 23 -7.07 -17.33 9.84
N SER A 24 -7.77 -16.33 9.29
CA SER A 24 -7.25 -15.57 8.18
C SER A 24 -7.60 -14.09 8.22
N ASP A 25 -6.71 -13.24 7.71
CA ASP A 25 -6.95 -11.84 7.42
C ASP A 25 -6.68 -11.50 5.95
N ILE A 26 -7.30 -10.40 5.51
CA ILE A 26 -7.07 -9.79 4.20
C ILE A 26 -6.62 -8.32 4.37
N SER A 27 -5.97 -8.02 5.49
CA SER A 27 -5.60 -6.64 5.85
C SER A 27 -4.49 -6.09 4.95
N SER A 28 -4.62 -4.83 4.58
CA SER A 28 -3.60 -4.08 3.84
C SER A 28 -2.37 -3.73 4.67
N VAL A 29 -2.47 -3.77 6.00
CA VAL A 29 -1.38 -3.49 6.94
C VAL A 29 -1.23 -4.67 7.87
N LYS A 30 0.01 -5.09 8.13
CA LYS A 30 0.33 -6.27 8.92
C LYS A 30 0.90 -5.96 10.31
N THR A 31 0.83 -4.70 10.75
CA THR A 31 1.33 -4.26 12.05
C THR A 31 0.81 -5.16 13.18
N ASN A 32 1.71 -5.75 13.96
CA ASN A 32 1.46 -6.66 15.06
C ASN A 32 0.69 -7.97 14.71
N LEU A 33 0.39 -8.23 13.45
CA LEU A 33 -0.32 -9.46 13.05
C LEU A 33 0.58 -10.69 13.17
N ARG A 34 1.86 -10.57 12.83
CA ARG A 34 2.83 -11.65 12.97
C ARG A 34 2.92 -12.12 14.42
N GLU A 35 3.19 -11.20 15.34
CA GLU A 35 3.32 -11.49 16.76
C GLU A 35 2.00 -12.03 17.34
N PHE A 36 0.87 -11.49 16.87
CA PHE A 36 -0.44 -12.00 17.25
C PHE A 36 -0.62 -13.45 16.83
N TYR A 37 -0.32 -13.82 15.60
CA TYR A 37 -0.47 -15.19 15.10
C TYR A 37 0.45 -16.18 15.81
N GLU A 38 1.70 -15.79 16.07
CA GLU A 38 2.66 -16.59 16.85
C GLU A 38 2.14 -16.88 18.27
N GLN A 39 1.37 -15.97 18.87
CA GLN A 39 0.80 -16.11 20.22
C GLN A 39 -0.56 -16.79 20.22
N ALA A 40 -1.32 -16.73 19.14
CA ALA A 40 -2.69 -17.24 19.08
C ALA A 40 -2.77 -18.78 19.14
N GLY A 41 -1.71 -19.48 18.73
CA GLY A 41 -1.65 -20.95 18.74
C GLY A 41 -2.52 -21.65 17.69
N HIS A 42 -3.19 -20.90 16.83
CA HIS A 42 -3.98 -21.43 15.72
C HIS A 42 -3.18 -21.43 14.41
N PRO A 43 -3.41 -22.37 13.49
CA PRO A 43 -2.93 -22.23 12.14
C PRO A 43 -3.52 -20.97 11.51
N TYR A 44 -2.73 -20.25 10.70
CA TYR A 44 -3.18 -19.00 10.12
C TYR A 44 -2.74 -18.85 8.67
N VAL A 45 -3.45 -18.01 7.93
CA VAL A 45 -3.01 -17.48 6.64
C VAL A 45 -3.31 -15.98 6.57
N SER A 46 -2.32 -15.20 6.23
CA SER A 46 -2.46 -13.75 6.06
C SER A 46 -2.32 -13.41 4.59
N THR A 47 -3.22 -12.60 4.07
CA THR A 47 -3.21 -12.19 2.65
C THR A 47 -3.50 -10.70 2.51
N HIS A 48 -3.13 -10.13 1.36
CA HIS A 48 -3.44 -8.75 1.04
C HIS A 48 -3.83 -8.63 -0.45
N PRO A 49 -5.13 -8.56 -0.78
CA PRO A 49 -5.57 -8.06 -2.08
C PRO A 49 -5.16 -6.59 -2.21
N MET A 50 -4.20 -6.29 -3.12
CA MET A 50 -3.56 -4.97 -3.23
C MET A 50 -4.40 -3.98 -4.04
N PHE A 51 -5.71 -4.01 -3.86
CA PHE A 51 -6.63 -3.09 -4.51
C PHE A 51 -7.78 -2.74 -3.57
N GLY A 52 -8.26 -1.51 -3.69
CA GLY A 52 -9.41 -1.01 -2.94
C GLY A 52 -10.56 -0.64 -3.87
N PRO A 53 -11.80 -0.54 -3.37
CA PRO A 53 -12.98 -0.26 -4.19
C PRO A 53 -12.95 1.12 -4.85
N THR A 54 -12.11 2.03 -4.37
CA THR A 54 -12.02 3.41 -4.87
C THR A 54 -11.46 3.50 -6.29
N PHE A 55 -10.47 2.65 -6.64
CA PHE A 55 -9.75 2.74 -7.91
C PHE A 55 -9.79 1.45 -8.73
N ALA A 56 -10.05 0.30 -8.11
CA ALA A 56 -10.06 -0.98 -8.79
C ALA A 56 -11.23 -1.12 -9.77
N ASN A 57 -10.96 -1.73 -10.92
CA ASN A 57 -11.99 -2.18 -11.82
C ASN A 57 -12.41 -3.61 -11.44
N LEU A 58 -13.45 -3.74 -10.62
CA LEU A 58 -13.94 -5.03 -10.13
C LEU A 58 -14.43 -5.98 -11.23
N ASN A 59 -14.67 -5.47 -12.46
CA ASN A 59 -15.02 -6.29 -13.62
C ASN A 59 -13.80 -6.82 -14.38
N GLN A 60 -12.59 -6.35 -14.04
CA GLN A 60 -11.35 -6.74 -14.71
C GLN A 60 -10.21 -6.79 -13.68
N LEU A 61 -10.16 -7.88 -12.91
CA LEU A 61 -9.17 -8.06 -11.87
C LEU A 61 -7.82 -8.61 -12.36
N SER A 62 -7.68 -8.89 -13.65
CA SER A 62 -6.43 -9.42 -14.23
C SER A 62 -5.23 -8.45 -14.18
N GLU A 63 -5.48 -7.17 -13.93
CA GLU A 63 -4.44 -6.16 -13.71
C GLU A 63 -4.12 -5.96 -12.23
N GLU A 64 -4.91 -6.58 -11.33
CA GLU A 64 -4.77 -6.41 -9.89
C GLU A 64 -3.90 -7.51 -9.28
N ASN A 65 -3.30 -7.19 -8.14
CA ASN A 65 -2.37 -8.07 -7.45
C ASN A 65 -2.93 -8.53 -6.10
N ALA A 66 -2.51 -9.72 -5.65
CA ALA A 66 -2.72 -10.20 -4.30
C ALA A 66 -1.43 -10.77 -3.73
N ILE A 67 -1.16 -10.48 -2.47
CA ILE A 67 -0.03 -11.05 -1.72
C ILE A 67 -0.58 -12.12 -0.79
N ILE A 68 0.09 -13.27 -0.72
CA ILE A 68 -0.11 -14.32 0.28
C ILE A 68 1.16 -14.40 1.12
N ILE A 69 1.01 -14.30 2.45
CA ILE A 69 2.16 -14.39 3.36
C ILE A 69 2.65 -15.84 3.43
N SER A 70 3.92 -16.05 3.11
CA SER A 70 4.54 -17.38 2.98
C SER A 70 4.74 -18.10 4.31
N GLU A 71 4.74 -17.37 5.43
CA GLU A 71 4.94 -17.87 6.80
C GLU A 71 3.66 -18.54 7.37
N GLY A 72 2.54 -18.45 6.66
CA GLY A 72 1.27 -19.02 7.08
C GLY A 72 1.09 -20.52 6.81
N ASP A 73 -0.03 -21.06 7.28
CA ASP A 73 -0.43 -22.46 7.09
C ASP A 73 -0.49 -22.85 5.61
N TYR A 74 -0.01 -24.06 5.31
CA TYR A 74 0.08 -24.54 3.93
C TYR A 74 -1.29 -24.68 3.26
N MET A 75 -2.29 -25.27 3.96
CA MET A 75 -3.62 -25.48 3.39
C MET A 75 -4.37 -24.16 3.21
N GLY A 76 -4.21 -23.24 4.17
CA GLY A 76 -4.75 -21.88 4.05
C GLY A 76 -4.16 -21.13 2.85
N ARG A 77 -2.86 -21.24 2.62
CA ARG A 77 -2.22 -20.62 1.43
C ARG A 77 -2.72 -21.22 0.12
N ILE A 78 -2.88 -22.55 0.04
CA ILE A 78 -3.45 -23.22 -1.14
C ILE A 78 -4.87 -22.74 -1.41
N PHE A 79 -5.69 -22.62 -0.36
CA PHE A 79 -7.06 -22.12 -0.49
C PHE A 79 -7.10 -20.70 -1.08
N PHE A 80 -6.32 -19.77 -0.54
CA PHE A 80 -6.31 -18.39 -1.06
C PHE A 80 -5.68 -18.30 -2.45
N LYS A 81 -4.66 -19.10 -2.75
CA LYS A 81 -4.08 -19.18 -4.08
C LYS A 81 -5.12 -19.63 -5.13
N ASP A 82 -5.87 -20.68 -4.85
CA ASP A 82 -6.95 -21.14 -5.74
C ASP A 82 -8.07 -20.10 -5.89
N LEU A 83 -8.46 -19.45 -4.78
CA LEU A 83 -9.47 -18.39 -4.78
C LEU A 83 -9.03 -17.19 -5.66
N TYR A 84 -7.82 -16.71 -5.46
CA TYR A 84 -7.30 -15.54 -6.19
C TYR A 84 -7.03 -15.86 -7.67
N GLN A 85 -6.60 -17.08 -7.98
CA GLN A 85 -6.51 -17.54 -9.38
C GLN A 85 -7.87 -17.54 -10.07
N LYS A 86 -8.93 -18.02 -9.41
CA LYS A 86 -10.29 -18.01 -9.95
C LYS A 86 -10.83 -16.59 -10.17
N LEU A 87 -10.37 -15.64 -9.36
CA LEU A 87 -10.69 -14.22 -9.53
C LEU A 87 -9.83 -13.54 -10.63
N GLY A 88 -8.82 -14.22 -11.15
CA GLY A 88 -7.94 -13.70 -12.20
C GLY A 88 -6.82 -12.78 -11.71
N LEU A 89 -6.54 -12.75 -10.39
CA LEU A 89 -5.51 -11.90 -9.79
C LEU A 89 -4.10 -12.41 -10.09
N ASN A 90 -3.14 -11.49 -10.17
CA ASN A 90 -1.72 -11.82 -10.12
C ASN A 90 -1.32 -12.11 -8.67
N ILE A 91 -0.71 -13.27 -8.39
CA ILE A 91 -0.42 -13.73 -7.03
C ILE A 91 1.07 -13.67 -6.76
N TYR A 92 1.42 -13.07 -5.62
CA TYR A 92 2.78 -12.99 -5.10
C TYR A 92 2.84 -13.61 -3.70
N GLU A 93 3.91 -14.38 -3.43
CA GLU A 93 4.16 -14.93 -2.10
C GLU A 93 5.31 -14.16 -1.46
N TYR A 94 5.06 -13.49 -0.33
CA TYR A 94 6.02 -12.68 0.41
C TYR A 94 6.04 -13.09 1.88
N THR A 95 7.18 -12.89 2.54
CA THR A 95 7.24 -12.84 4.00
C THR A 95 6.53 -11.59 4.53
N PHE A 96 6.24 -11.52 5.84
CA PHE A 96 5.73 -10.29 6.46
C PHE A 96 6.66 -9.09 6.21
N GLU A 97 7.97 -9.31 6.29
CA GLU A 97 8.96 -8.25 6.07
C GLU A 97 8.95 -7.74 4.61
N GLU A 98 8.90 -8.64 3.64
CA GLU A 98 8.82 -8.28 2.22
C GLU A 98 7.52 -7.56 1.89
N HIS A 99 6.40 -8.00 2.50
CA HIS A 99 5.12 -7.31 2.40
C HIS A 99 5.23 -5.87 2.91
N ASP A 100 5.77 -5.66 4.12
CA ASP A 100 5.86 -4.34 4.72
C ASP A 100 6.80 -3.41 3.95
N LYS A 101 7.90 -3.92 3.41
CA LYS A 101 8.77 -3.17 2.47
C LYS A 101 8.03 -2.77 1.20
N THR A 102 7.24 -3.70 0.64
CA THR A 102 6.43 -3.44 -0.57
C THR A 102 5.37 -2.38 -0.31
N VAL A 103 4.66 -2.46 0.81
CA VAL A 103 3.65 -1.46 1.21
C VAL A 103 4.30 -0.09 1.43
N ALA A 104 5.45 -0.02 2.12
CA ALA A 104 6.18 1.22 2.32
C ALA A 104 6.61 1.86 0.99
N TYR A 105 6.97 1.09 -0.01
CA TYR A 105 7.32 1.59 -1.33
C TYR A 105 6.09 1.97 -2.15
N SER A 106 5.15 1.03 -2.33
CA SER A 106 4.05 1.15 -3.30
C SER A 106 2.89 2.02 -2.82
N LEU A 107 2.70 2.17 -1.51
CA LEU A 107 1.63 3.01 -0.95
C LEU A 107 2.17 4.31 -0.34
N SER A 108 3.24 4.27 0.45
CA SER A 108 3.70 5.48 1.14
C SER A 108 4.24 6.53 0.19
N ILE A 109 4.94 6.16 -0.90
CA ILE A 109 5.43 7.12 -1.91
C ILE A 109 4.26 7.89 -2.55
N PRO A 110 3.26 7.24 -3.17
CA PRO A 110 2.13 7.96 -3.77
C PRO A 110 1.27 8.70 -2.74
N PHE A 111 1.09 8.16 -1.53
CA PHE A 111 0.31 8.83 -0.48
C PHE A 111 0.98 10.10 -0.01
N VAL A 112 2.27 10.05 0.33
CA VAL A 112 3.02 11.25 0.76
C VAL A 112 3.07 12.31 -0.33
N SER A 113 3.30 11.91 -1.59
CA SER A 113 3.26 12.84 -2.73
C SER A 113 1.88 13.50 -2.88
N THR A 114 0.81 12.73 -2.70
CA THR A 114 -0.57 13.23 -2.72
C THR A 114 -0.87 14.16 -1.54
N PHE A 115 -0.40 13.82 -0.34
CA PHE A 115 -0.60 14.66 0.85
C PHE A 115 0.12 16.00 0.74
N VAL A 116 1.37 15.98 0.24
CA VAL A 116 2.12 17.24 -0.01
C VAL A 116 1.40 18.09 -1.05
N PHE A 117 0.93 17.49 -2.15
CA PHE A 117 0.11 18.20 -3.14
C PHE A 117 -1.14 18.80 -2.50
N ALA A 118 -1.91 18.03 -1.73
CA ALA A 118 -3.14 18.47 -1.09
C ALA A 118 -2.89 19.58 -0.05
N ALA A 119 -1.78 19.51 0.69
CA ALA A 119 -1.42 20.49 1.71
C ALA A 119 -1.04 21.85 1.13
N VAL A 120 -0.45 21.90 -0.08
CA VAL A 120 -0.01 23.15 -0.72
C VAL A 120 -0.99 23.70 -1.76
N MET A 121 -1.94 22.88 -2.21
CA MET A 121 -2.91 23.30 -3.24
C MET A 121 -3.84 24.41 -2.72
N LYS A 122 -4.23 25.29 -3.63
CA LYS A 122 -5.24 26.35 -3.39
C LYS A 122 -6.37 26.20 -4.41
N HIS A 123 -7.51 26.75 -4.07
CA HIS A 123 -8.64 26.82 -5.02
C HIS A 123 -8.22 27.48 -6.33
N GLN A 124 -8.66 26.91 -7.44
CA GLN A 124 -8.43 27.42 -8.80
C GLN A 124 -9.75 27.54 -9.53
N ASP A 125 -10.06 28.72 -10.05
CA ASP A 125 -11.27 28.97 -10.84
C ASP A 125 -11.21 28.28 -12.22
N ALA A 126 -10.03 28.19 -12.80
CA ALA A 126 -9.78 27.56 -14.11
C ALA A 126 -8.70 26.47 -14.05
N PRO A 127 -8.93 25.35 -13.33
CA PRO A 127 -7.92 24.32 -13.19
C PRO A 127 -7.66 23.55 -14.49
N GLY A 128 -6.39 23.39 -14.84
CA GLY A 128 -5.96 22.56 -15.97
C GLY A 128 -6.23 21.06 -15.73
N THR A 129 -6.15 20.27 -16.81
CA THR A 129 -6.46 18.81 -16.76
C THR A 129 -5.60 18.05 -15.77
N THR A 130 -4.29 18.31 -15.73
CA THR A 130 -3.35 17.67 -14.80
C THR A 130 -3.74 17.95 -13.35
N PHE A 131 -4.03 19.21 -13.01
CA PHE A 131 -4.48 19.57 -11.67
C PHE A 131 -5.76 18.84 -11.26
N LYS A 132 -6.77 18.76 -12.17
CA LYS A 132 -8.02 18.03 -11.94
C LYS A 132 -7.77 16.53 -11.67
N ARG A 133 -6.82 15.90 -12.37
CA ARG A 133 -6.46 14.50 -12.15
C ARG A 133 -5.83 14.29 -10.78
N HIS A 134 -4.87 15.14 -10.37
CA HIS A 134 -4.26 15.08 -9.04
C HIS A 134 -5.29 15.32 -7.93
N MET A 135 -6.22 16.26 -8.12
CA MET A 135 -7.33 16.49 -7.18
C MET A 135 -8.24 15.27 -7.05
N ARG A 136 -8.49 14.53 -8.12
CA ARG A 136 -9.29 13.29 -8.04
C ARG A 136 -8.57 12.22 -7.21
N ILE A 137 -7.28 12.04 -7.44
CA ILE A 137 -6.46 11.11 -6.65
C ILE A 137 -6.46 11.55 -5.17
N ALA A 138 -6.20 12.83 -4.89
CA ALA A 138 -6.19 13.36 -3.53
C ALA A 138 -7.52 13.12 -2.80
N LYS A 139 -8.65 13.36 -3.46
CA LYS A 139 -9.97 13.10 -2.89
C LYS A 139 -10.19 11.62 -2.58
N GLY A 140 -9.74 10.71 -3.45
CA GLY A 140 -9.83 9.27 -3.23
C GLY A 140 -8.99 8.85 -2.03
N VAL A 141 -7.70 9.18 -2.02
CA VAL A 141 -6.79 8.81 -0.92
C VAL A 141 -7.24 9.40 0.42
N LEU A 142 -7.65 10.68 0.45
CA LEU A 142 -8.10 11.35 1.67
C LEU A 142 -9.52 10.97 2.11
N SER A 143 -10.22 10.11 1.37
CA SER A 143 -11.50 9.53 1.82
C SER A 143 -11.32 8.22 2.60
N GLU A 144 -10.11 7.68 2.65
CA GLU A 144 -9.80 6.51 3.46
C GLU A 144 -9.82 6.85 4.96
N ASP A 145 -9.95 5.81 5.78
CA ASP A 145 -9.95 5.94 7.24
C ASP A 145 -8.61 6.44 7.78
N ASP A 146 -8.62 7.42 8.67
CA ASP A 146 -7.41 8.04 9.24
C ASP A 146 -6.47 7.01 9.89
N TYR A 147 -7.03 5.97 10.54
CA TYR A 147 -6.23 4.93 11.15
C TYR A 147 -5.47 4.12 10.11
N LEU A 148 -6.12 3.77 8.99
CA LEU A 148 -5.47 3.08 7.87
C LEU A 148 -4.33 3.92 7.30
N LEU A 149 -4.57 5.21 7.06
CA LEU A 149 -3.55 6.13 6.55
C LEU A 149 -2.35 6.24 7.51
N GLN A 150 -2.60 6.31 8.82
CA GLN A 150 -1.56 6.34 9.83
C GLN A 150 -0.73 5.04 9.84
N GLU A 151 -1.36 3.88 9.85
CA GLU A 151 -0.67 2.59 9.85
C GLU A 151 0.22 2.39 8.62
N ILE A 152 -0.24 2.82 7.43
CA ILE A 152 0.57 2.80 6.21
C ILE A 152 1.79 3.72 6.35
N LEU A 153 1.61 4.93 6.88
CA LEU A 153 2.69 5.92 7.00
C LEU A 153 3.62 5.64 8.17
N PHE A 154 3.17 4.95 9.21
CA PHE A 154 3.99 4.56 10.36
C PHE A 154 4.70 3.22 10.17
N ASN A 155 4.54 2.59 9.01
CA ASN A 155 5.32 1.42 8.62
C ASN A 155 6.83 1.71 8.80
N PRO A 156 7.62 0.81 9.43
CA PRO A 156 9.02 1.06 9.76
C PRO A 156 9.91 1.40 8.55
N TYR A 157 9.54 0.96 7.36
CA TYR A 157 10.29 1.24 6.12
C TYR A 157 9.87 2.53 5.41
N THR A 158 8.80 3.19 5.84
CA THR A 158 8.27 4.42 5.19
C THR A 158 9.23 5.59 5.32
N HIS A 159 9.90 5.74 6.46
CA HIS A 159 10.82 6.86 6.70
C HIS A 159 11.88 6.99 5.60
N ASP A 160 12.47 5.89 5.17
CA ASP A 160 13.52 5.91 4.15
C ASP A 160 12.97 6.31 2.78
N GLN A 161 11.77 5.83 2.43
CA GLN A 161 11.10 6.22 1.19
C GLN A 161 10.77 7.73 1.15
N VAL A 162 10.24 8.27 2.24
CA VAL A 162 9.94 9.70 2.37
C VAL A 162 11.22 10.55 2.36
N SER A 163 12.31 10.06 2.94
CA SER A 163 13.61 10.74 2.90
C SER A 163 14.18 10.81 1.49
N GLN A 164 13.94 9.80 0.64
CA GLN A 164 14.30 9.85 -0.78
C GLN A 164 13.48 10.91 -1.54
N ILE A 165 12.16 10.98 -1.31
CA ILE A 165 11.30 12.06 -1.89
C ILE A 165 11.85 13.44 -1.51
N ARG A 166 12.20 13.64 -0.25
CA ARG A 166 12.77 14.91 0.22
C ARG A 166 14.08 15.24 -0.49
N THR A 167 14.92 14.25 -0.74
CA THR A 167 16.20 14.42 -1.44
C THR A 167 15.98 14.83 -2.90
N GLU A 168 15.11 14.12 -3.61
CA GLU A 168 14.77 14.42 -5.01
C GLU A 168 14.09 15.81 -5.14
N LEU A 169 13.23 16.17 -4.20
CA LEU A 169 12.60 17.49 -4.17
C LEU A 169 13.63 18.62 -3.95
N LYS A 170 14.63 18.39 -3.09
CA LYS A 170 15.71 19.36 -2.86
C LYS A 170 16.57 19.52 -4.10
N GLU A 171 16.92 18.45 -4.81
CA GLU A 171 17.66 18.51 -6.08
C GLU A 171 16.87 19.30 -7.13
N LEU A 172 15.58 18.98 -7.29
CA LEU A 172 14.71 19.67 -8.24
C LEU A 172 14.60 21.16 -7.93
N LEU A 173 14.46 21.51 -6.66
CA LEU A 173 14.40 22.91 -6.22
C LEU A 173 15.69 23.67 -6.55
N ASP A 174 16.85 23.08 -6.29
CA ASP A 174 18.15 23.66 -6.63
C ASP A 174 18.30 23.91 -8.16
N ILE A 175 17.86 22.96 -8.98
CA ILE A 175 17.85 23.14 -10.45
C ILE A 175 16.95 24.31 -10.88
N ILE A 176 15.77 24.43 -10.25
CA ILE A 176 14.82 25.52 -10.52
C ILE A 176 15.39 26.88 -10.12
N ASP A 177 15.98 26.97 -8.93
CA ASP A 177 16.53 28.23 -8.40
C ASP A 177 17.66 28.78 -9.28
N HIS A 178 18.51 27.87 -9.80
CA HIS A 178 19.62 28.28 -10.72
C HIS A 178 19.19 28.32 -12.19
N LYS A 179 17.96 27.97 -12.54
CA LYS A 179 17.45 27.87 -13.93
C LYS A 179 18.38 27.05 -14.85
N ASP A 180 19.00 26.00 -14.28
CA ASP A 180 20.00 25.18 -14.98
C ASP A 180 19.33 24.24 -15.98
N ALA A 181 19.27 24.68 -17.24
CA ALA A 181 18.63 23.92 -18.32
C ALA A 181 19.33 22.56 -18.62
N ALA A 182 20.65 22.50 -18.44
CA ALA A 182 21.42 21.27 -18.71
C ALA A 182 21.13 20.23 -17.64
N ARG A 183 21.18 20.59 -16.36
CA ARG A 183 20.80 19.73 -15.24
C ARG A 183 19.33 19.34 -15.32
N MET A 184 18.43 20.25 -15.65
CA MET A 184 17.01 19.94 -15.83
C MET A 184 16.81 18.87 -16.91
N LYS A 185 17.50 18.99 -18.06
CA LYS A 185 17.44 17.98 -19.11
C LYS A 185 17.93 16.61 -18.63
N ALA A 186 19.05 16.57 -17.91
CA ALA A 186 19.60 15.33 -17.36
C ALA A 186 18.63 14.69 -16.34
N TYR A 187 18.09 15.49 -15.42
CA TYR A 187 17.11 15.06 -14.42
C TYR A 187 15.85 14.48 -15.09
N LEU A 188 15.27 15.17 -16.06
CA LEU A 188 14.11 14.69 -16.80
C LEU A 188 14.40 13.38 -17.58
N THR A 189 15.62 13.22 -18.09
CA THR A 189 16.03 11.97 -18.74
C THR A 189 16.10 10.81 -17.75
N LYS A 190 16.70 11.03 -16.58
CA LYS A 190 16.75 10.06 -15.47
C LYS A 190 15.34 9.56 -15.12
N ILE A 191 14.42 10.48 -14.81
CA ILE A 191 13.07 10.08 -14.35
C ILE A 191 12.21 9.46 -15.45
N ARG A 192 12.41 9.84 -16.73
CA ARG A 192 11.74 9.18 -17.86
C ARG A 192 12.18 7.73 -18.03
N ASN A 193 13.42 7.42 -17.75
CA ASN A 193 13.90 6.05 -17.81
C ASN A 193 13.27 5.22 -16.67
N HIS A 194 13.22 5.73 -15.44
CA HIS A 194 12.55 5.04 -14.32
C HIS A 194 11.07 4.71 -14.58
N VAL A 195 10.35 5.54 -15.33
CA VAL A 195 8.91 5.31 -15.61
C VAL A 195 8.69 4.32 -16.76
N ARG A 196 9.73 3.97 -17.52
CA ARG A 196 9.63 3.04 -18.66
C ARG A 196 10.00 1.60 -18.30
N GLU A 197 10.61 1.38 -17.15
CA GLU A 197 10.92 0.08 -16.58
C GLU A 197 9.70 -0.53 -15.88
#